data_079cab70547b96f8255738ff9681d0d9
#
_entry.id   079cab70547b96f8255738ff9681d0d9
#
_cell.length_a   1.000
_cell.length_b   1.000
_cell.length_c   1.000
_cell.angle_alpha   90.00
_cell.angle_beta   90.00
_cell.angle_gamma   90.00
#
_symmetry.space_group_name_H-M   'P 1'
#
loop_
_entity.id
_entity.type
_entity.pdbx_description
1 polymer ?
#
loop_
_entity_poly.entity_id
_entity_poly.type
_entity_poly.pdbx_seq_one_letter_code
_entity_poly.pdbx_strand_id
1 'polypeptide(L)'
;MERSSLSEILGALSLATDLAEVQPQGSAMYASVMAVRIGRLLGLDDPELSELYYACLMRFFGCTAIAADLAPVSLGEEQRVNHSYTIGDPLDREDIRHHLGRPGRAHYLRRGDGRGP
;
A
#
# COMPACT_ATOMS: atom_id res chain seq x y z
N MET A 1 -8.72 -6.90 32.19
CA MET A 1 -8.25 -6.28 30.94
C MET A 1 -7.30 -7.27 30.28
N GLU A 2 -7.77 -7.92 29.24
CA GLU A 2 -6.93 -8.84 28.45
C GLU A 2 -5.82 -8.02 27.76
N ARG A 3 -4.59 -8.46 27.92
CA ARG A 3 -3.44 -7.78 27.25
C ARG A 3 -3.43 -8.23 25.80
N SER A 4 -3.83 -7.36 24.91
CA SER A 4 -3.68 -7.63 23.47
C SER A 4 -2.21 -7.88 23.14
N SER A 5 -1.94 -8.92 22.39
CA SER A 5 -0.59 -9.22 21.94
C SER A 5 -0.13 -8.21 20.87
N LEU A 6 1.16 -8.01 20.71
CA LEU A 6 1.72 -7.15 19.67
C LEU A 6 1.22 -7.54 18.27
N SER A 7 1.13 -8.85 18.02
CA SER A 7 0.64 -9.38 16.74
C SER A 7 -0.84 -9.04 16.48
N GLU A 8 -1.69 -9.01 17.51
CA GLU A 8 -3.09 -8.61 17.37
C GLU A 8 -3.23 -7.13 17.01
N ILE A 9 -2.47 -6.27 17.71
CA ILE A 9 -2.48 -4.82 17.46
C ILE A 9 -1.96 -4.53 16.05
N LEU A 10 -0.82 -5.09 15.66
CA LEU A 10 -0.25 -4.90 14.33
C LEU A 10 -1.10 -5.54 13.24
N GLY A 11 -1.76 -6.67 13.53
CA GLY A 11 -2.71 -7.29 12.63
C GLY A 11 -3.92 -6.40 12.36
N ALA A 12 -4.49 -5.79 13.38
CA ALA A 12 -5.60 -4.84 13.22
C ALA A 12 -5.15 -3.59 12.42
N LEU A 13 -3.96 -3.07 12.70
CA LEU A 13 -3.40 -1.95 11.94
C LEU A 13 -3.14 -2.31 10.48
N SER A 14 -2.66 -3.52 10.20
CA SER A 14 -2.42 -3.97 8.82
C SER A 14 -3.70 -4.04 7.98
N LEU A 15 -4.84 -4.39 8.58
CA LEU A 15 -6.13 -4.34 7.90
C LEU A 15 -6.53 -2.90 7.53
N ALA A 16 -6.24 -1.94 8.39
CA ALA A 16 -6.49 -0.53 8.09
C ALA A 16 -5.60 -0.02 6.97
N THR A 17 -4.32 -0.43 6.92
CA THR A 17 -3.41 -0.06 5.84
C THR A 17 -3.75 -0.76 4.52
N ASP A 18 -4.19 -2.02 4.53
CA ASP A 18 -4.70 -2.68 3.33
C ASP A 18 -5.87 -1.89 2.71
N LEU A 19 -6.78 -1.38 3.55
CA LEU A 19 -7.90 -0.57 3.09
C LEU A 19 -7.43 0.78 2.50
N ALA A 20 -6.48 1.44 3.16
CA ALA A 20 -5.91 2.71 2.69
C ALA A 20 -5.20 2.57 1.34
N GLU A 21 -4.52 1.46 1.11
CA GLU A 21 -3.77 1.16 -0.12
C GLU A 21 -4.60 0.44 -1.20
N VAL A 22 -5.94 0.36 -1.00
CA VAL A 22 -6.86 -0.34 -1.94
C VAL A 22 -6.45 -1.80 -2.19
N GLN A 23 -5.86 -2.43 -1.19
CA GLN A 23 -5.51 -3.85 -1.24
C GLN A 23 -6.69 -4.71 -0.74
N PRO A 24 -6.80 -5.96 -1.19
CA PRO A 24 -7.74 -6.89 -0.59
C PRO A 24 -7.48 -7.02 0.92
N GLN A 25 -8.53 -6.98 1.73
CA GLN A 25 -8.40 -7.09 3.18
C GLN A 25 -7.66 -8.37 3.59
N GLY A 26 -6.69 -8.22 4.47
CA GLY A 26 -5.85 -9.31 4.94
C GLY A 26 -4.64 -9.61 4.04
N SER A 27 -4.40 -8.81 2.98
CA SER A 27 -3.25 -9.00 2.09
C SER A 27 -1.92 -9.05 2.83
N ALA A 28 -1.69 -8.14 3.79
CA ALA A 28 -0.47 -8.12 4.58
C ALA A 28 -0.37 -9.36 5.48
N MET A 29 -1.46 -9.81 6.07
CA MET A 29 -1.50 -11.01 6.91
C MET A 29 -1.22 -12.28 6.08
N TYR A 30 -1.86 -12.43 4.90
CA TYR A 30 -1.58 -13.54 4.00
C TYR A 30 -0.11 -13.57 3.56
N ALA A 31 0.43 -12.41 3.18
CA ALA A 31 1.84 -12.30 2.81
C ALA A 31 2.77 -12.71 3.95
N SER A 32 2.48 -12.30 5.19
CA SER A 32 3.25 -12.67 6.38
C SER A 32 3.25 -14.18 6.62
N VAL A 33 2.08 -14.82 6.54
CA VAL A 33 1.96 -16.28 6.71
C VAL A 33 2.72 -17.03 5.60
N MET A 34 2.59 -16.57 4.35
CA MET A 34 3.32 -17.18 3.23
C MET A 34 4.83 -17.00 3.36
N ALA A 35 5.28 -15.81 3.76
CA ALA A 35 6.69 -15.53 3.99
C ALA A 35 7.29 -16.45 5.07
N VAL A 36 6.59 -16.63 6.19
CA VAL A 36 7.02 -17.55 7.26
C VAL A 36 7.09 -19.00 6.77
N ARG A 37 6.13 -19.45 5.96
CA ARG A 37 6.17 -20.79 5.38
C ARG A 37 7.38 -20.99 4.45
N ILE A 38 7.65 -20.02 3.61
CA ILE A 38 8.82 -20.02 2.71
C ILE A 38 10.10 -19.97 3.53
N GLY A 39 10.18 -19.08 4.52
CA GLY A 39 11.34 -18.94 5.41
C GLY A 39 11.69 -20.25 6.12
N ARG A 40 10.67 -21.00 6.62
CA ARG A 40 10.89 -22.33 7.21
C ARG A 40 11.47 -23.33 6.22
N LEU A 41 11.01 -23.32 4.97
CA LEU A 41 11.55 -24.19 3.93
C LEU A 41 13.00 -23.82 3.58
N LEU A 42 13.37 -22.55 3.74
CA LEU A 42 14.75 -22.06 3.53
C LEU A 42 15.65 -22.27 4.76
N GLY A 43 15.11 -22.78 5.87
CA GLY A 43 15.88 -23.10 7.07
C GLY A 43 16.12 -21.90 8.01
N LEU A 44 15.31 -20.82 7.90
CA LEU A 44 15.37 -19.71 8.83
C LEU A 44 15.00 -20.17 10.26
N ASP A 45 15.66 -19.59 11.25
CA ASP A 45 15.36 -19.86 12.66
C ASP A 45 14.15 -19.07 13.17
N ASP A 46 13.67 -19.36 14.40
CA ASP A 46 12.48 -18.72 14.96
C ASP A 46 12.61 -17.18 15.10
N PRO A 47 13.75 -16.60 15.54
CA PRO A 47 13.96 -15.15 15.51
C PRO A 47 13.82 -14.56 14.10
N GLU A 48 14.50 -15.14 13.12
CA GLU A 48 14.44 -14.68 11.71
C GLU A 48 13.02 -14.77 11.13
N LEU A 49 12.29 -15.85 11.46
CA LEU A 49 10.89 -16.01 11.06
C LEU A 49 9.98 -14.96 11.68
N SER A 50 10.25 -14.59 12.94
CA SER A 50 9.51 -13.53 13.63
C SER A 50 9.75 -12.18 12.97
N GLU A 51 11.00 -11.84 12.67
CA GLU A 51 11.35 -10.60 11.96
C GLU A 51 10.69 -10.55 10.58
N LEU A 52 10.76 -11.65 9.83
CA LEU A 52 10.15 -11.77 8.51
C LEU A 52 8.62 -11.59 8.57
N TYR A 53 7.97 -12.18 9.58
CA TYR A 53 6.54 -12.03 9.81
C TYR A 53 6.15 -10.56 9.99
N TYR A 54 6.81 -9.86 10.91
CA TYR A 54 6.49 -8.47 11.19
C TYR A 54 6.87 -7.53 10.05
N ALA A 55 8.00 -7.77 9.35
CA ALA A 55 8.36 -7.00 8.17
C ALA A 55 7.29 -7.06 7.07
N CYS A 56 6.77 -8.26 6.79
CA CYS A 56 5.70 -8.45 5.83
C CYS A 56 4.37 -7.84 6.29
N LEU A 57 4.07 -7.91 7.59
CA LEU A 57 2.83 -7.38 8.16
C LEU A 57 2.79 -5.85 8.08
N MET A 58 3.94 -5.21 8.29
CA MET A 58 4.07 -3.74 8.31
C MET A 58 4.44 -3.14 6.95
N ARG A 59 4.47 -3.94 5.87
CA ARG A 59 5.00 -3.50 4.55
C ARG A 59 4.38 -2.21 4.01
N PHE A 60 3.12 -1.93 4.32
CA PHE A 60 2.41 -0.74 3.83
C PHE A 60 2.38 0.43 4.82
N PHE A 61 2.94 0.28 6.03
CA PHE A 61 2.91 1.35 7.02
C PHE A 61 3.67 2.60 6.55
N GLY A 62 4.74 2.42 5.77
CA GLY A 62 5.49 3.51 5.19
C GLY A 62 4.70 4.30 4.14
N CYS A 63 3.88 3.63 3.34
CA CYS A 63 3.08 4.26 2.30
C CYS A 63 2.06 5.24 2.89
N THR A 64 1.37 4.84 3.96
CA THR A 64 0.40 5.71 4.64
C THR A 64 1.07 6.92 5.29
N ALA A 65 2.30 6.79 5.76
CA ALA A 65 3.05 7.89 6.37
C ALA A 65 3.41 9.00 5.37
N ILE A 66 3.69 8.64 4.11
CA ILE A 66 4.08 9.61 3.07
C ILE A 66 2.90 10.07 2.21
N ALA A 67 1.69 9.56 2.43
CA ALA A 67 0.51 9.90 1.64
C ALA A 67 0.22 11.41 1.63
N ALA A 68 0.41 12.09 2.78
CA ALA A 68 0.22 13.53 2.90
C ALA A 68 1.24 14.33 2.06
N ASP A 69 2.47 13.83 1.91
CA ASP A 69 3.52 14.46 1.13
C ASP A 69 3.32 14.23 -0.38
N LEU A 70 2.68 13.11 -0.73
CA LEU A 70 2.36 12.79 -2.12
C LEU A 70 1.09 13.51 -2.62
N ALA A 71 0.18 13.89 -1.73
CA ALA A 71 -1.09 14.52 -2.09
C ALA A 71 -0.96 15.71 -3.07
N PRO A 72 0.00 16.66 -2.90
CA PRO A 72 0.17 17.77 -3.83
C PRO A 72 0.65 17.34 -5.22
N VAL A 73 1.40 16.23 -5.31
CA VAL A 73 1.98 15.73 -6.56
C VAL A 73 0.99 14.84 -7.30
N SER A 74 0.22 14.05 -6.57
CA SER A 74 -0.78 13.12 -7.11
C SER A 74 -2.12 13.79 -7.44
N LEU A 75 -2.31 15.06 -7.09
CA LEU A 75 -3.54 15.83 -7.31
C LEU A 75 -4.79 15.16 -6.69
N GLY A 76 -4.62 14.45 -5.58
CA GLY A 76 -5.68 13.74 -4.89
C GLY A 76 -5.93 12.32 -5.44
N GLU A 77 -5.03 11.80 -6.26
CA GLU A 77 -5.09 10.43 -6.80
C GLU A 77 -4.03 9.50 -6.20
N GLU A 78 -3.63 9.72 -4.93
CA GLU A 78 -2.54 9.01 -4.25
C GLU A 78 -2.72 7.49 -4.31
N GLN A 79 -3.94 7.00 -4.10
CA GLN A 79 -4.25 5.58 -4.13
C GLN A 79 -4.01 4.96 -5.52
N ARG A 80 -4.33 5.70 -6.59
CA ARG A 80 -4.08 5.25 -7.97
C ARG A 80 -2.58 5.22 -8.28
N VAL A 81 -1.85 6.24 -7.81
CA VAL A 81 -0.40 6.30 -7.98
C VAL A 81 0.26 5.13 -7.24
N ASN A 82 -0.08 4.92 -5.97
CA ASN A 82 0.45 3.80 -5.19
C ASN A 82 0.09 2.43 -5.80
N HIS A 83 -1.15 2.26 -6.25
CA HIS A 83 -1.56 1.02 -6.91
C HIS A 83 -0.76 0.77 -8.18
N SER A 84 -0.51 1.81 -8.98
CA SER A 84 0.31 1.70 -10.19
C SER A 84 1.74 1.27 -9.90
N TYR A 85 2.35 1.80 -8.84
CA TYR A 85 3.69 1.36 -8.40
C TYR A 85 3.72 -0.08 -7.89
N THR A 86 2.59 -0.59 -7.39
CA THR A 86 2.51 -1.97 -6.86
C THR A 86 2.44 -3.01 -7.98
N ILE A 87 1.85 -2.67 -9.13
CA ILE A 87 1.64 -3.61 -10.26
C ILE A 87 2.56 -3.34 -11.45
N GLY A 88 3.13 -2.14 -11.57
CA GLY A 88 4.05 -1.75 -12.64
C GLY A 88 5.51 -2.01 -12.30
N ASP A 89 6.37 -2.00 -13.32
CA ASP A 89 7.82 -1.99 -13.11
C ASP A 89 8.29 -0.54 -12.88
N PRO A 90 8.72 -0.18 -11.66
CA PRO A 90 9.17 1.18 -11.35
C PRO A 90 10.48 1.55 -12.08
N LEU A 91 11.15 0.61 -12.72
CA LEU A 91 12.36 0.83 -13.54
C LEU A 91 12.05 0.92 -15.03
N ASP A 92 10.86 0.53 -15.47
CA ASP A 92 10.41 0.68 -16.85
C ASP A 92 9.83 2.08 -17.09
N ARG A 93 10.55 2.88 -17.89
CA ARG A 93 10.13 4.25 -18.23
C ARG A 93 8.83 4.30 -19.04
N GLU A 94 8.49 3.25 -19.74
CA GLU A 94 7.27 3.15 -20.53
C GLU A 94 6.07 2.85 -19.64
N ASP A 95 6.23 1.95 -18.67
CA ASP A 95 5.25 1.68 -17.61
C ASP A 95 4.98 2.93 -16.77
N ILE A 96 6.03 3.63 -16.33
CA ILE A 96 5.92 4.90 -15.59
C ILE A 96 5.14 5.93 -16.43
N ARG A 97 5.48 6.10 -17.70
CA ARG A 97 4.79 7.05 -18.59
C ARG A 97 3.34 6.68 -18.83
N HIS A 98 3.03 5.40 -18.97
CA HIS A 98 1.66 4.90 -19.16
C HIS A 98 0.79 5.14 -17.91
N HIS A 99 1.35 4.94 -16.73
CA HIS A 99 0.63 5.09 -15.46
C HIS A 99 0.56 6.54 -14.96
N LEU A 100 1.64 7.33 -15.15
CA LEU A 100 1.66 8.75 -14.82
C LEU A 100 1.10 9.63 -15.95
N GLY A 101 1.16 9.17 -17.19
CA GLY A 101 0.72 9.93 -18.37
C GLY A 101 -0.77 9.88 -18.67
N ARG A 102 -1.58 9.18 -17.87
CA ARG A 102 -3.03 9.26 -17.87
C ARG A 102 -3.51 10.26 -16.81
N PRO A 103 -3.45 11.57 -17.06
CA PRO A 103 -4.09 12.49 -16.15
C PRO A 103 -5.57 12.21 -16.19
N GLY A 104 -6.17 12.07 -15.04
CA GLY A 104 -7.60 12.21 -14.83
C GLY A 104 -8.06 13.66 -15.17
N ARG A 105 -7.68 14.10 -16.35
CA ARG A 105 -7.68 15.50 -16.81
C ARG A 105 -9.07 16.04 -17.10
N ALA A 106 -10.12 15.28 -17.01
CA ALA A 106 -11.37 15.74 -17.58
C ALA A 106 -12.46 16.12 -16.56
N HIS A 107 -12.38 15.72 -15.29
CA HIS A 107 -13.51 15.93 -14.40
C HIS A 107 -13.38 17.08 -13.41
N TYR A 108 -12.19 17.51 -13.05
CA TYR A 108 -12.05 18.54 -12.02
C TYR A 108 -12.01 19.98 -12.58
N LEU A 109 -11.52 20.18 -13.82
CA LEU A 109 -11.47 21.51 -14.44
C LEU A 109 -12.81 21.96 -15.06
N ARG A 110 -13.82 21.09 -15.14
CA ARG A 110 -15.13 21.44 -15.71
C ARG A 110 -16.15 21.94 -14.69
N ARG A 111 -15.80 21.97 -13.41
CA ARG A 111 -16.70 22.41 -12.34
C ARG A 111 -16.46 23.85 -11.87
N GLY A 112 -15.50 24.56 -12.49
CA GLY A 112 -15.14 25.95 -12.17
C GLY A 112 -15.70 27.02 -13.12
N ASP A 113 -16.26 26.63 -14.27
CA ASP A 113 -16.87 27.59 -15.19
C ASP A 113 -18.38 27.68 -14.95
N GLY A 114 -18.72 28.29 -13.83
CA GLY A 114 -20.06 28.79 -13.57
C GLY A 114 -20.41 29.98 -14.48
N ARG A 115 -20.58 29.72 -15.77
CA ARG A 115 -21.31 30.62 -16.66
C ARG A 115 -22.43 29.81 -17.31
N GLY A 116 -23.55 29.79 -16.63
CA GLY A 116 -24.82 29.51 -17.28
C GLY A 116 -25.32 30.76 -18.03
N PRO A 117 -26.24 30.57 -18.97
CA PRO A 117 -26.78 31.62 -19.84
C PRO A 117 -27.55 32.68 -19.09
#